data_8cb86017dff70636516d0e2ca268d29d
#
_entry.id   8cb86017dff70636516d0e2ca268d29d
#
_cell.length_a   1.000
_cell.length_b   1.000
_cell.length_c   1.000
_cell.angle_alpha   90.00
_cell.angle_beta   90.00
_cell.angle_gamma   90.00
#
_symmetry.space_group_name_H-M   'P 1'
#
loop_
_entity.id
_entity.type
_entity.pdbx_description
1 polymer ?
#
loop_
_entity_poly.entity_id
_entity_poly.type
_entity_poly.pdbx_seq_one_letter_code
_entity_poly.pdbx_strand_id
1 'polypeptide(L)'
;QLLGEWTDTATEYPADRCVHELFDEQVRRTPDAIAVTFNDEQLTYAELHRRANRLANYLRTLGIGPDTLVGVHMERSAKLIVALLGIIKAGGAYLPLDLAYPKERMEFMLADAKAPVLLTEKSLLGDSPKIGGKTVCVDDESELIGSFSDIAPENLNKADDLIYVIYTSGSTGTPKGVAVPHRAVNRLVFNTNYVEITPEDRIAQVSNASFDAATFEIWGALLHGAQLIGIPREVTLSPRRFAEELRRHKISMMFLTTALFNQIARDVPDAFATMRQLMVGGEALDVGCIKEVVLHGPPERLLNGYGPTESTTFATAYLIDSVPDDARTIPIGRAISNTQTFILDKHLKPVPIGVPGDLYLGGDGLAREYLNRVELTNEKFVANPWTAGERLYKTGDVARFLPDGNIEFIGRKDHQVKIRGFRIELGEIEAALAEHPFVAECLVNAVADEYGDKRLIAYFVSTVMDEAHAGDLRDFM
;
A
#
# COMPACT_ATOMS: atom_id res chain seq x y z
N GLN A 1 24.22 -20.41 3.38
CA GLN A 1 23.15 -20.20 2.40
C GLN A 1 22.07 -19.29 3.01
N LEU A 2 21.41 -19.65 4.11
CA LEU A 2 20.30 -18.90 4.74
C LEU A 2 20.68 -17.53 5.29
N LEU A 3 21.91 -17.30 5.72
CA LEU A 3 22.43 -16.03 6.28
C LEU A 3 23.45 -15.33 5.36
N GLY A 4 23.61 -15.78 4.14
CA GLY A 4 24.54 -15.23 3.17
C GLY A 4 23.86 -15.17 1.80
N GLU A 5 23.96 -16.21 0.99
CA GLU A 5 23.50 -16.23 -0.39
C GLU A 5 22.04 -15.76 -0.60
N TRP A 6 21.11 -16.18 0.26
CA TRP A 6 19.68 -15.84 0.11
C TRP A 6 19.30 -14.49 0.74
N THR A 7 20.19 -13.89 1.51
CA THR A 7 20.02 -12.55 2.10
C THR A 7 20.89 -11.49 1.44
N ASP A 8 21.77 -11.89 0.51
CA ASP A 8 22.60 -10.98 -0.28
C ASP A 8 21.80 -10.43 -1.46
N THR A 9 21.02 -9.40 -1.19
CA THR A 9 20.13 -8.74 -2.15
C THR A 9 20.55 -7.29 -2.42
N ALA A 10 21.73 -6.89 -1.96
CA ALA A 10 22.20 -5.53 -2.08
C ALA A 10 22.42 -5.12 -3.54
N THR A 11 21.82 -4.01 -3.93
CA THR A 11 22.02 -3.34 -5.22
C THR A 11 22.15 -1.84 -5.00
N GLU A 12 22.86 -1.16 -5.87
CA GLU A 12 22.94 0.30 -5.83
C GLU A 12 21.61 0.92 -6.23
N TYR A 13 21.15 1.90 -5.47
CA TYR A 13 19.94 2.69 -5.76
C TYR A 13 20.10 4.09 -5.11
N PRO A 14 19.28 5.09 -5.44
CA PRO A 14 19.40 6.45 -4.87
C PRO A 14 18.90 6.49 -3.40
N ALA A 15 19.62 5.84 -2.49
CA ALA A 15 19.27 5.67 -1.08
C ALA A 15 19.31 6.97 -0.27
N ASP A 16 20.11 7.93 -0.69
CA ASP A 16 20.37 9.22 -0.05
C ASP A 16 19.50 10.37 -0.59
N ARG A 17 18.59 10.07 -1.54
CA ARG A 17 17.77 11.06 -2.24
C ARG A 17 16.32 11.02 -1.77
N CYS A 18 15.66 12.19 -1.79
CA CYS A 18 14.23 12.26 -1.61
C CYS A 18 13.46 11.97 -2.91
N VAL A 19 12.27 11.39 -2.80
CA VAL A 19 11.40 11.04 -3.94
C VAL A 19 11.11 12.25 -4.83
N HIS A 20 10.84 13.42 -4.26
CA HIS A 20 10.57 14.64 -5.02
C HIS A 20 11.79 15.17 -5.79
N GLU A 21 13.02 14.95 -5.32
CA GLU A 21 14.23 15.31 -6.04
C GLU A 21 14.41 14.44 -7.30
N LEU A 22 14.14 13.14 -7.16
CA LEU A 22 14.17 12.18 -8.28
C LEU A 22 13.08 12.47 -9.31
N PHE A 23 11.89 12.87 -8.83
CA PHE A 23 10.83 13.36 -9.70
C PHE A 23 11.25 14.63 -10.45
N ASP A 24 11.90 15.59 -9.81
CA ASP A 24 12.38 16.81 -10.44
C ASP A 24 13.48 16.53 -11.50
N GLU A 25 14.30 15.51 -11.29
CA GLU A 25 15.23 15.03 -12.31
C GLU A 25 14.49 14.43 -13.51
N GLN A 26 13.43 13.65 -13.26
CA GLN A 26 12.63 13.08 -14.34
C GLN A 26 11.91 14.17 -15.15
N VAL A 27 11.39 15.20 -14.48
CA VAL A 27 10.80 16.38 -15.19
C VAL A 27 11.83 17.03 -16.12
N ARG A 28 13.08 17.18 -15.69
CA ARG A 28 14.14 17.76 -16.55
C ARG A 28 14.45 16.88 -17.78
N ARG A 29 14.32 15.54 -17.64
CA ARG A 29 14.58 14.60 -18.74
C ARG A 29 13.46 14.55 -19.76
N THR A 30 12.20 14.58 -19.31
CA THR A 30 11.01 14.38 -20.18
C THR A 30 9.87 15.34 -19.80
N PRO A 31 10.06 16.68 -19.90
CA PRO A 31 9.07 17.66 -19.43
C PRO A 31 7.71 17.57 -20.15
N ASP A 32 7.72 17.24 -21.44
CA ASP A 32 6.53 17.23 -22.30
C ASP A 32 5.84 15.86 -22.35
N ALA A 33 6.43 14.81 -21.76
CA ALA A 33 5.79 13.51 -21.67
C ALA A 33 4.56 13.59 -20.75
N ILE A 34 3.52 12.80 -21.05
CA ILE A 34 2.32 12.71 -20.21
C ILE A 34 2.69 11.91 -18.94
N ALA A 35 2.58 12.56 -17.78
CA ALA A 35 2.85 11.95 -16.48
C ALA A 35 1.63 11.23 -15.92
N VAL A 36 0.45 11.86 -15.99
CA VAL A 36 -0.79 11.30 -15.44
C VAL A 36 -1.95 11.48 -16.41
N THR A 37 -2.85 10.49 -16.40
CA THR A 37 -4.15 10.55 -17.12
C THR A 37 -5.23 10.04 -16.19
N PHE A 38 -6.25 10.88 -15.96
CA PHE A 38 -7.47 10.51 -15.21
C PHE A 38 -8.68 10.95 -16.03
N ASN A 39 -9.49 9.99 -16.47
CA ASN A 39 -10.58 10.27 -17.42
C ASN A 39 -10.05 11.05 -18.64
N ASP A 40 -10.57 12.24 -18.88
CA ASP A 40 -10.17 13.11 -19.99
C ASP A 40 -9.07 14.12 -19.61
N GLU A 41 -8.67 14.20 -18.31
CA GLU A 41 -7.60 15.10 -17.87
C GLU A 41 -6.24 14.44 -18.05
N GLN A 42 -5.33 15.15 -18.74
CA GLN A 42 -3.94 14.75 -18.89
C GLN A 42 -3.02 15.87 -18.41
N LEU A 43 -2.00 15.51 -17.64
CA LEU A 43 -0.94 16.43 -17.23
C LEU A 43 0.40 15.91 -17.74
N THR A 44 1.19 16.79 -18.34
CA THR A 44 2.60 16.51 -18.62
C THR A 44 3.40 16.54 -17.32
N TYR A 45 4.62 16.00 -17.36
CA TYR A 45 5.56 16.08 -16.23
C TYR A 45 5.80 17.52 -15.80
N ALA A 46 5.99 18.44 -16.78
CA ALA A 46 6.17 19.86 -16.50
C ALA A 46 4.93 20.51 -15.86
N GLU A 47 3.73 20.17 -16.32
CA GLU A 47 2.51 20.74 -15.74
C GLU A 47 2.25 20.20 -14.33
N LEU A 48 2.41 18.89 -14.12
CA LEU A 48 2.31 18.28 -12.80
C LEU A 48 3.32 18.90 -11.82
N HIS A 49 4.56 19.10 -12.26
CA HIS A 49 5.61 19.76 -11.47
C HIS A 49 5.23 21.20 -11.07
N ARG A 50 4.76 22.03 -12.04
CA ARG A 50 4.36 23.41 -11.77
C ARG A 50 3.22 23.49 -10.76
N ARG A 51 2.16 22.68 -10.93
CA ARG A 51 1.01 22.64 -10.02
C ARG A 51 1.45 22.19 -8.62
N ALA A 52 2.27 21.15 -8.52
CA ALA A 52 2.80 20.66 -7.24
C ALA A 52 3.69 21.71 -6.54
N ASN A 53 4.51 22.45 -7.28
CA ASN A 53 5.33 23.52 -6.71
C ASN A 53 4.51 24.68 -6.12
N ARG A 54 3.45 25.10 -6.82
CA ARG A 54 2.54 26.13 -6.29
C ARG A 54 1.90 25.70 -4.99
N LEU A 55 1.39 24.49 -4.94
CA LEU A 55 0.81 23.92 -3.72
C LEU A 55 1.87 23.78 -2.62
N ALA A 56 3.08 23.35 -2.94
CA ALA A 56 4.17 23.22 -1.97
C ALA A 56 4.56 24.59 -1.36
N ASN A 57 4.70 25.62 -2.19
CA ASN A 57 4.99 26.97 -1.71
C ASN A 57 3.88 27.52 -0.84
N TYR A 58 2.61 27.23 -1.16
CA TYR A 58 1.47 27.58 -0.30
C TYR A 58 1.53 26.83 1.03
N LEU A 59 1.73 25.51 1.03
CA LEU A 59 1.79 24.69 2.24
C LEU A 59 2.92 25.13 3.19
N ARG A 60 4.04 25.61 2.66
CA ARG A 60 5.12 26.19 3.47
C ARG A 60 4.68 27.42 4.26
N THR A 61 3.81 28.26 3.70
CA THR A 61 3.25 29.39 4.45
C THR A 61 2.35 28.96 5.61
N LEU A 62 1.88 27.71 5.57
CA LEU A 62 1.12 27.08 6.65
C LEU A 62 2.01 26.30 7.65
N GLY A 63 3.33 26.41 7.52
CA GLY A 63 4.30 25.78 8.43
C GLY A 63 4.60 24.32 8.15
N ILE A 64 4.28 23.81 6.94
CA ILE A 64 4.62 22.43 6.57
C ILE A 64 6.13 22.33 6.29
N GLY A 65 6.77 21.34 6.89
CA GLY A 65 8.21 21.04 6.80
C GLY A 65 8.49 19.58 7.18
N PRO A 66 9.78 19.20 7.37
CA PRO A 66 10.18 17.82 7.64
C PRO A 66 9.35 17.14 8.72
N ASP A 67 8.94 15.90 8.46
CA ASP A 67 8.12 15.07 9.33
C ASP A 67 6.75 15.66 9.75
N THR A 68 6.33 16.79 9.16
CA THR A 68 4.99 17.35 9.39
C THR A 68 3.97 16.59 8.54
N LEU A 69 2.96 16.00 9.19
CA LEU A 69 1.94 15.21 8.50
C LEU A 69 0.82 16.10 7.98
N VAL A 70 0.42 15.86 6.73
CA VAL A 70 -0.71 16.55 6.07
C VAL A 70 -1.76 15.50 5.70
N GLY A 71 -2.97 15.66 6.27
CA GLY A 71 -4.11 14.82 5.91
C GLY A 71 -4.52 15.01 4.45
N VAL A 72 -4.89 13.94 3.76
CA VAL A 72 -5.36 13.96 2.37
C VAL A 72 -6.68 13.21 2.28
N HIS A 73 -7.79 13.94 2.12
CA HIS A 73 -9.14 13.42 1.97
C HIS A 73 -9.66 13.83 0.59
N MET A 74 -9.24 13.10 -0.43
CA MET A 74 -9.45 13.42 -1.84
C MET A 74 -9.76 12.16 -2.65
N GLU A 75 -10.56 12.33 -3.71
CA GLU A 75 -10.80 11.27 -4.68
C GLU A 75 -9.56 10.97 -5.53
N ARG A 76 -9.53 9.76 -6.11
CA ARG A 76 -8.49 9.37 -7.05
C ARG A 76 -8.60 10.21 -8.32
N SER A 77 -7.62 11.08 -8.54
CA SER A 77 -7.64 12.10 -9.60
C SER A 77 -6.23 12.64 -9.85
N ALA A 78 -6.05 13.42 -10.92
CA ALA A 78 -4.82 14.17 -11.13
C ALA A 78 -4.53 15.17 -10.00
N LYS A 79 -5.57 15.75 -9.37
CA LYS A 79 -5.45 16.64 -8.22
C LYS A 79 -4.85 15.93 -7.01
N LEU A 80 -5.23 14.66 -6.75
CA LEU A 80 -4.62 13.86 -5.69
C LEU A 80 -3.11 13.74 -5.92
N ILE A 81 -2.66 13.45 -7.14
CA ILE A 81 -1.23 13.34 -7.45
C ILE A 81 -0.50 14.67 -7.25
N VAL A 82 -1.12 15.79 -7.65
CA VAL A 82 -0.62 17.14 -7.35
C VAL A 82 -0.50 17.36 -5.84
N ALA A 83 -1.50 16.92 -5.05
CA ALA A 83 -1.52 17.06 -3.60
C ALA A 83 -0.37 16.26 -2.94
N LEU A 84 -0.20 14.98 -3.29
CA LEU A 84 0.87 14.15 -2.75
C LEU A 84 2.25 14.73 -3.05
N LEU A 85 2.50 15.11 -4.31
CA LEU A 85 3.73 15.77 -4.72
C LEU A 85 3.94 17.11 -4.02
N GLY A 86 2.90 17.94 -3.93
CA GLY A 86 2.96 19.24 -3.26
C GLY A 86 3.34 19.13 -1.79
N ILE A 87 2.80 18.11 -1.08
CA ILE A 87 3.12 17.86 0.33
C ILE A 87 4.60 17.50 0.49
N ILE A 88 5.12 16.52 -0.27
CA ILE A 88 6.52 16.09 -0.12
C ILE A 88 7.51 17.16 -0.60
N LYS A 89 7.13 17.99 -1.57
CA LYS A 89 7.94 19.16 -2.01
C LYS A 89 7.92 20.29 -0.99
N ALA A 90 6.85 20.44 -0.22
CA ALA A 90 6.82 21.37 0.93
C ALA A 90 7.76 20.91 2.05
N GLY A 91 8.18 19.67 2.05
CA GLY A 91 8.96 19.02 3.10
C GLY A 91 8.13 18.11 4.01
N GLY A 92 6.80 18.10 3.89
CA GLY A 92 5.91 17.28 4.70
C GLY A 92 5.79 15.82 4.24
N ALA A 93 5.02 15.05 5.00
CA ALA A 93 4.62 13.70 4.67
C ALA A 93 3.09 13.60 4.58
N TYR A 94 2.59 12.81 3.63
CA TYR A 94 1.14 12.69 3.46
C TYR A 94 0.53 11.60 4.34
N LEU A 95 -0.68 11.88 4.83
CA LEU A 95 -1.54 10.96 5.57
C LEU A 95 -2.83 10.76 4.77
N PRO A 96 -2.92 9.74 3.92
CA PRO A 96 -4.11 9.51 3.10
C PRO A 96 -5.24 8.93 3.96
N LEU A 97 -6.44 9.45 3.74
CA LEU A 97 -7.67 9.03 4.39
C LEU A 97 -8.58 8.38 3.36
N ASP A 98 -9.01 7.14 3.62
CA ASP A 98 -9.99 6.47 2.75
C ASP A 98 -11.36 7.13 2.91
N LEU A 99 -11.99 7.46 1.79
CA LEU A 99 -13.33 8.07 1.77
C LEU A 99 -14.41 7.14 2.34
N ALA A 100 -14.13 5.84 2.41
CA ALA A 100 -15.03 4.86 3.00
C ALA A 100 -14.88 4.74 4.53
N TYR A 101 -13.90 5.41 5.14
CA TYR A 101 -13.74 5.36 6.60
C TYR A 101 -14.82 6.16 7.31
N PRO A 102 -15.35 5.68 8.46
CA PRO A 102 -16.16 6.48 9.35
C PRO A 102 -15.44 7.79 9.72
N LYS A 103 -16.21 8.85 9.88
CA LYS A 103 -15.67 10.20 10.17
C LYS A 103 -14.84 10.21 11.45
N GLU A 104 -15.31 9.53 12.47
CA GLU A 104 -14.66 9.38 13.77
C GLU A 104 -13.28 8.72 13.64
N ARG A 105 -13.16 7.71 12.77
CA ARG A 105 -11.87 7.05 12.47
C ARG A 105 -10.88 8.02 11.82
N MET A 106 -11.35 8.82 10.85
CA MET A 106 -10.51 9.82 10.20
C MET A 106 -10.08 10.93 11.18
N GLU A 107 -10.99 11.39 12.04
CA GLU A 107 -10.71 12.39 13.10
C GLU A 107 -9.66 11.84 14.09
N PHE A 108 -9.79 10.59 14.51
CA PHE A 108 -8.78 9.92 15.33
C PHE A 108 -7.40 9.91 14.64
N MET A 109 -7.33 9.48 13.38
CA MET A 109 -6.07 9.41 12.63
C MET A 109 -5.39 10.77 12.51
N LEU A 110 -6.14 11.82 12.22
CA LEU A 110 -5.64 13.19 12.13
C LEU A 110 -5.15 13.72 13.48
N ALA A 111 -5.86 13.41 14.56
CA ALA A 111 -5.49 13.80 15.92
C ALA A 111 -4.24 13.06 16.42
N ASP A 112 -4.18 11.73 16.23
CA ASP A 112 -3.01 10.90 16.58
C ASP A 112 -1.77 11.32 15.79
N ALA A 113 -1.95 11.65 14.50
CA ALA A 113 -0.90 12.16 13.62
C ALA A 113 -0.53 13.64 13.90
N LYS A 114 -1.31 14.36 14.72
CA LYS A 114 -1.16 15.81 14.96
C LYS A 114 -1.07 16.61 13.65
N ALA A 115 -1.84 16.21 12.64
CA ALA A 115 -1.80 16.84 11.33
C ALA A 115 -2.32 18.31 11.42
N PRO A 116 -1.52 19.33 11.08
CA PRO A 116 -1.96 20.73 11.15
C PRO A 116 -2.81 21.15 9.94
N VAL A 117 -2.75 20.41 8.85
CA VAL A 117 -3.45 20.70 7.58
C VAL A 117 -4.14 19.44 7.06
N LEU A 118 -5.36 19.64 6.56
CA LEU A 118 -6.12 18.64 5.79
C LEU A 118 -6.37 19.20 4.40
N LEU A 119 -5.93 18.48 3.36
CA LEU A 119 -6.31 18.78 1.97
C LEU A 119 -7.58 18.01 1.63
N THR A 120 -8.55 18.69 1.02
CA THR A 120 -9.81 18.10 0.57
C THR A 120 -10.32 18.77 -0.71
N GLU A 121 -11.38 18.22 -1.29
CA GLU A 121 -12.08 18.74 -2.47
C GLU A 121 -13.46 19.28 -2.10
N LYS A 122 -14.00 20.16 -2.95
CA LYS A 122 -15.31 20.79 -2.72
C LYS A 122 -16.44 19.77 -2.59
N SER A 123 -16.41 18.70 -3.37
CA SER A 123 -17.36 17.59 -3.34
C SER A 123 -17.39 16.85 -2.01
N LEU A 124 -16.27 16.88 -1.26
CA LEU A 124 -16.06 16.11 -0.02
C LEU A 124 -16.14 16.97 1.25
N LEU A 125 -16.31 18.29 1.14
CA LEU A 125 -16.31 19.19 2.30
C LEU A 125 -17.32 18.82 3.38
N GLY A 126 -18.54 18.35 2.99
CA GLY A 126 -19.59 17.93 3.90
C GLY A 126 -19.22 16.69 4.73
N ASP A 127 -18.46 15.80 4.14
CA ASP A 127 -18.04 14.51 4.72
C ASP A 127 -16.62 14.58 5.30
N SER A 128 -15.93 15.71 5.14
CA SER A 128 -14.58 15.89 5.66
C SER A 128 -14.54 15.83 7.19
N PRO A 129 -13.54 15.11 7.75
CA PRO A 129 -13.35 15.04 9.20
C PRO A 129 -12.95 16.41 9.77
N LYS A 130 -13.28 16.64 11.04
CA LYS A 130 -12.83 17.83 11.77
C LYS A 130 -11.35 17.71 12.10
N ILE A 131 -10.65 18.82 12.01
CA ILE A 131 -9.24 18.93 12.35
C ILE A 131 -9.01 20.12 13.26
N GLY A 132 -8.05 20.03 14.18
CA GLY A 132 -7.63 21.13 15.03
C GLY A 132 -6.82 22.23 14.31
N GLY A 133 -6.51 22.01 13.03
CA GLY A 133 -5.74 22.88 12.17
C GLY A 133 -6.55 23.47 11.01
N LYS A 134 -5.91 23.69 9.86
CA LYS A 134 -6.53 24.28 8.68
C LYS A 134 -7.01 23.20 7.70
N THR A 135 -8.29 23.22 7.33
CA THR A 135 -8.79 22.51 6.15
C THR A 135 -8.60 23.39 4.92
N VAL A 136 -7.91 22.88 3.92
CA VAL A 136 -7.66 23.52 2.62
C VAL A 136 -8.49 22.81 1.57
N CYS A 137 -9.49 23.48 1.01
CA CYS A 137 -10.24 23.01 -0.14
C CYS A 137 -9.48 23.41 -1.42
N VAL A 138 -8.86 22.44 -2.09
CA VAL A 138 -8.00 22.74 -3.25
C VAL A 138 -8.75 23.38 -4.41
N ASP A 139 -10.06 23.15 -4.54
CA ASP A 139 -10.90 23.77 -5.56
C ASP A 139 -11.22 25.23 -5.22
N ASP A 140 -11.66 25.51 -4.00
CA ASP A 140 -12.06 26.84 -3.57
C ASP A 140 -10.85 27.78 -3.38
N GLU A 141 -9.69 27.23 -3.00
CA GLU A 141 -8.43 27.97 -2.87
C GLU A 141 -7.57 27.92 -4.16
N SER A 142 -8.11 27.45 -5.27
CA SER A 142 -7.34 27.25 -6.52
C SER A 142 -6.70 28.52 -7.07
N GLU A 143 -7.38 29.67 -7.01
CA GLU A 143 -6.82 30.97 -7.41
C GLU A 143 -5.70 31.41 -6.47
N LEU A 144 -5.88 31.25 -5.16
CA LEU A 144 -4.85 31.53 -4.16
C LEU A 144 -3.62 30.67 -4.37
N ILE A 145 -3.80 29.33 -4.49
CA ILE A 145 -2.70 28.38 -4.74
C ILE A 145 -2.03 28.72 -6.06
N GLY A 146 -2.82 29.06 -7.10
CA GLY A 146 -2.34 29.45 -8.42
C GLY A 146 -1.47 30.71 -8.44
N SER A 147 -1.62 31.60 -7.42
CA SER A 147 -0.83 32.84 -7.28
C SER A 147 0.58 32.59 -6.72
N PHE A 148 0.85 31.43 -6.13
CA PHE A 148 2.17 31.09 -5.61
C PHE A 148 3.15 30.72 -6.73
N SER A 149 4.45 30.85 -6.42
CA SER A 149 5.53 30.51 -7.34
C SER A 149 5.45 29.05 -7.80
N ASP A 150 5.65 28.82 -9.09
CA ASP A 150 5.80 27.49 -9.68
C ASP A 150 7.25 26.99 -9.73
N ILE A 151 8.18 27.75 -9.15
CA ILE A 151 9.54 27.32 -8.92
C ILE A 151 9.56 26.35 -7.75
N ALA A 152 10.29 25.23 -7.88
CA ALA A 152 10.43 24.27 -6.80
C ALA A 152 11.01 24.95 -5.54
N PRO A 153 10.38 24.76 -4.37
CA PRO A 153 10.95 25.24 -3.13
C PRO A 153 12.27 24.52 -2.81
N GLU A 154 13.12 25.13 -2.00
CA GLU A 154 14.35 24.48 -1.51
C GLU A 154 14.04 23.16 -0.80
N ASN A 155 14.82 22.11 -1.07
CA ASN A 155 14.63 20.85 -0.36
C ASN A 155 15.07 20.98 1.11
N LEU A 156 14.17 20.64 2.03
CA LEU A 156 14.42 20.61 3.48
C LEU A 156 14.61 19.20 4.02
N ASN A 157 14.28 18.17 3.23
CA ASN A 157 14.23 16.79 3.68
C ASN A 157 15.53 16.03 3.39
N LYS A 158 15.73 14.98 4.17
CA LYS A 158 16.67 13.90 3.94
C LYS A 158 15.93 12.63 3.53
N ALA A 159 16.64 11.67 2.98
CA ALA A 159 16.08 10.39 2.57
C ALA A 159 15.41 9.59 3.72
N ASP A 160 15.83 9.83 4.96
CA ASP A 160 15.30 9.22 6.17
C ASP A 160 14.06 9.92 6.74
N ASP A 161 13.72 11.12 6.24
CA ASP A 161 12.49 11.81 6.63
C ASP A 161 11.28 11.10 6.01
N LEU A 162 10.11 11.29 6.63
CA LEU A 162 8.89 10.62 6.20
C LEU A 162 8.40 11.13 4.86
N ILE A 163 7.94 10.20 4.04
CA ILE A 163 7.18 10.51 2.84
C ILE A 163 5.67 10.33 3.09
N TYR A 164 5.30 9.32 3.90
CA TYR A 164 3.92 9.10 4.28
C TYR A 164 3.76 8.36 5.61
N VAL A 165 2.55 8.44 6.16
CA VAL A 165 2.06 7.57 7.21
C VAL A 165 0.76 6.91 6.73
N ILE A 166 0.74 5.58 6.68
CA ILE A 166 -0.47 4.81 6.37
C ILE A 166 -0.94 4.10 7.63
N TYR A 167 -2.23 4.30 7.98
CA TYR A 167 -2.83 3.63 9.13
C TYR A 167 -3.31 2.23 8.76
N THR A 168 -2.96 1.28 9.61
CA THR A 168 -3.42 -0.11 9.54
C THR A 168 -4.22 -0.46 10.79
N SER A 169 -5.01 -1.52 10.74
CA SER A 169 -5.70 -2.05 11.93
C SER A 169 -4.70 -2.45 13.01
N GLY A 170 -5.07 -2.26 14.26
CA GLY A 170 -4.26 -2.59 15.43
C GLY A 170 -4.86 -3.69 16.26
N SER A 171 -4.04 -4.63 16.74
CA SER A 171 -4.46 -5.77 17.55
C SER A 171 -5.15 -5.41 18.87
N THR A 172 -5.03 -4.15 19.30
CA THR A 172 -5.67 -3.59 20.51
C THR A 172 -6.96 -2.83 20.23
N GLY A 173 -7.50 -2.92 19.00
CA GLY A 173 -8.69 -2.16 18.58
C GLY A 173 -8.42 -0.71 18.15
N THR A 174 -7.19 -0.23 18.25
CA THR A 174 -6.83 1.15 17.87
C THR A 174 -5.95 1.13 16.63
N PRO A 175 -6.28 1.87 15.55
CA PRO A 175 -5.45 1.97 14.36
C PRO A 175 -4.03 2.47 14.68
N LYS A 176 -3.05 1.97 13.94
CA LYS A 176 -1.64 2.34 14.09
C LYS A 176 -1.09 2.90 12.78
N GLY A 177 -0.43 4.04 12.84
CA GLY A 177 0.21 4.67 11.70
C GLY A 177 1.60 4.10 11.44
N VAL A 178 1.83 3.57 10.24
CA VAL A 178 3.14 3.07 9.80
C VAL A 178 3.87 4.21 9.11
N ALA A 179 4.99 4.65 9.69
CA ALA A 179 5.77 5.80 9.25
C ALA A 179 6.88 5.37 8.29
N VAL A 180 6.77 5.74 7.01
CA VAL A 180 7.65 5.27 5.93
C VAL A 180 8.55 6.41 5.42
N PRO A 181 9.89 6.21 5.33
CA PRO A 181 10.82 7.20 4.83
C PRO A 181 10.96 7.17 3.29
N HIS A 182 11.46 8.28 2.70
CA HIS A 182 11.69 8.41 1.26
C HIS A 182 12.56 7.27 0.68
N ARG A 183 13.65 6.89 1.37
CA ARG A 183 14.57 5.84 0.88
C ARG A 183 13.87 4.49 0.69
N ALA A 184 12.87 4.18 1.51
CA ALA A 184 12.15 2.92 1.41
C ALA A 184 11.29 2.85 0.14
N VAL A 185 10.76 3.99 -0.31
CA VAL A 185 10.07 4.10 -1.60
C VAL A 185 11.07 3.98 -2.77
N ASN A 186 12.23 4.62 -2.67
CA ASN A 186 13.26 4.49 -3.70
C ASN A 186 13.71 3.03 -3.86
N ARG A 187 13.94 2.30 -2.75
CA ARG A 187 14.27 0.87 -2.76
C ARG A 187 13.21 0.03 -3.48
N LEU A 188 11.94 0.40 -3.36
CA LEU A 188 10.83 -0.34 -3.98
C LEU A 188 10.89 -0.31 -5.50
N VAL A 189 11.33 0.80 -6.11
CA VAL A 189 11.15 1.04 -7.54
C VAL A 189 12.46 1.17 -8.35
N PHE A 190 13.62 1.44 -7.71
CA PHE A 190 14.90 1.59 -8.41
C PHE A 190 15.77 0.34 -8.32
N ASN A 191 16.34 -0.08 -9.45
CA ASN A 191 17.32 -1.18 -9.57
C ASN A 191 16.91 -2.45 -8.81
N THR A 192 15.63 -2.74 -8.85
CA THR A 192 15.04 -3.90 -8.17
C THR A 192 14.95 -5.11 -9.10
N ASN A 193 15.01 -6.32 -8.52
CA ASN A 193 15.10 -7.57 -9.28
C ASN A 193 13.73 -8.14 -9.74
N TYR A 194 12.61 -7.50 -9.36
CA TYR A 194 11.27 -8.02 -9.67
C TYR A 194 10.53 -7.24 -10.76
N VAL A 195 10.94 -6.01 -11.03
CA VAL A 195 10.32 -5.14 -12.03
C VAL A 195 11.38 -4.30 -12.74
N GLU A 196 11.18 -4.07 -14.02
CA GLU A 196 11.89 -3.07 -14.81
C GLU A 196 10.86 -2.10 -15.35
N ILE A 197 10.95 -0.84 -14.97
CA ILE A 197 10.01 0.22 -15.39
C ILE A 197 10.72 1.12 -16.38
N THR A 198 10.05 1.38 -17.50
CA THR A 198 10.58 2.21 -18.60
C THR A 198 9.65 3.39 -18.90
N PRO A 199 10.13 4.45 -19.59
CA PRO A 199 9.28 5.59 -19.96
C PRO A 199 8.09 5.22 -20.86
N GLU A 200 8.15 4.10 -21.55
CA GLU A 200 7.07 3.60 -22.42
C GLU A 200 5.93 2.95 -21.67
N ASP A 201 6.16 2.65 -20.38
CA ASP A 201 5.17 1.97 -19.57
C ASP A 201 3.96 2.85 -19.23
N ARG A 202 2.83 2.15 -19.12
CA ARG A 202 1.55 2.69 -18.69
C ARG A 202 1.10 1.93 -17.46
N ILE A 203 1.26 2.56 -16.31
CA ILE A 203 0.98 1.93 -15.01
C ILE A 203 -0.42 2.32 -14.56
N ALA A 204 -1.28 1.33 -14.33
CA ALA A 204 -2.62 1.60 -13.82
C ALA A 204 -2.59 1.97 -12.33
N GLN A 205 -3.28 3.04 -11.95
CA GLN A 205 -3.61 3.33 -10.57
C GLN A 205 -5.00 2.78 -10.26
N VAL A 206 -5.02 1.65 -9.55
CA VAL A 206 -6.23 0.93 -9.10
C VAL A 206 -6.36 1.01 -7.58
N SER A 207 -5.23 1.05 -6.87
CA SER A 207 -5.19 1.09 -5.41
C SER A 207 -5.60 2.45 -4.84
N ASN A 208 -6.27 2.44 -3.68
CA ASN A 208 -6.52 3.66 -2.91
C ASN A 208 -5.19 4.16 -2.30
N ALA A 209 -4.99 5.47 -2.21
CA ALA A 209 -3.78 6.05 -1.63
C ALA A 209 -3.56 5.69 -0.15
N SER A 210 -4.61 5.27 0.57
CA SER A 210 -4.52 4.73 1.94
C SER A 210 -3.98 3.29 2.01
N PHE A 211 -3.71 2.67 0.87
CA PHE A 211 -3.02 1.38 0.73
C PHE A 211 -1.64 1.58 0.14
N ASP A 212 -0.67 0.91 0.71
CA ASP A 212 0.73 1.02 0.30
C ASP A 212 1.03 0.51 -1.12
N ALA A 213 0.16 -0.31 -1.71
CA ALA A 213 0.25 -0.68 -3.12
C ALA A 213 0.21 0.55 -4.06
N ALA A 214 -0.52 1.61 -3.70
CA ALA A 214 -0.50 2.87 -4.44
C ALA A 214 0.90 3.51 -4.51
N THR A 215 1.78 3.21 -3.55
CA THR A 215 3.19 3.66 -3.54
C THR A 215 3.93 3.13 -4.77
N PHE A 216 3.78 1.84 -5.07
CA PHE A 216 4.35 1.24 -6.27
C PHE A 216 3.75 1.84 -7.55
N GLU A 217 2.42 1.96 -7.61
CA GLU A 217 1.74 2.48 -8.80
C GLU A 217 2.16 3.92 -9.12
N ILE A 218 2.12 4.81 -8.12
CA ILE A 218 2.38 6.25 -8.28
C ILE A 218 3.88 6.50 -8.50
N TRP A 219 4.71 6.06 -7.57
CA TRP A 219 6.13 6.39 -7.62
C TRP A 219 6.89 5.55 -8.64
N GLY A 220 6.44 4.32 -8.89
CA GLY A 220 6.94 3.51 -10.00
C GLY A 220 6.76 4.23 -11.34
N ALA A 221 5.59 4.80 -11.61
CA ALA A 221 5.37 5.55 -12.83
C ALA A 221 6.18 6.85 -12.87
N LEU A 222 6.01 7.71 -11.88
CA LEU A 222 6.48 9.09 -11.92
C LEU A 222 8.00 9.24 -11.82
N LEU A 223 8.71 8.28 -11.21
CA LEU A 223 10.17 8.34 -11.08
C LEU A 223 10.92 7.76 -12.29
N HIS A 224 10.21 7.09 -13.20
CA HIS A 224 10.82 6.45 -14.38
C HIS A 224 10.40 7.06 -15.73
N GLY A 225 9.62 8.15 -15.72
CA GLY A 225 9.13 8.77 -16.94
C GLY A 225 7.93 8.06 -17.55
N ALA A 226 7.39 7.04 -16.90
CA ALA A 226 6.20 6.30 -17.31
C ALA A 226 4.92 7.11 -17.08
N GLN A 227 3.83 6.65 -17.68
CA GLN A 227 2.52 7.27 -17.53
C GLN A 227 1.70 6.57 -16.46
N LEU A 228 1.21 7.33 -15.46
CA LEU A 228 0.24 6.86 -14.48
C LEU A 228 -1.18 7.04 -15.04
N ILE A 229 -1.96 5.96 -15.08
CA ILE A 229 -3.33 5.99 -15.61
C ILE A 229 -4.31 5.59 -14.51
N GLY A 230 -5.14 6.52 -14.09
CA GLY A 230 -6.16 6.27 -13.09
C GLY A 230 -7.34 5.49 -13.68
N ILE A 231 -7.68 4.37 -13.05
CA ILE A 231 -8.86 3.58 -13.39
C ILE A 231 -9.98 3.93 -12.40
N PRO A 232 -11.15 4.38 -12.88
CA PRO A 232 -12.28 4.71 -12.00
C PRO A 232 -12.74 3.50 -11.18
N ARG A 233 -13.17 3.75 -9.93
CA ARG A 233 -13.58 2.67 -9.01
C ARG A 233 -14.77 1.85 -9.55
N GLU A 234 -15.73 2.51 -10.18
CA GLU A 234 -16.90 1.87 -10.78
C GLU A 234 -16.56 0.90 -11.93
N VAL A 235 -15.44 1.13 -12.59
CA VAL A 235 -14.92 0.24 -13.64
C VAL A 235 -14.41 -1.07 -13.03
N THR A 236 -13.76 -1.01 -11.88
CA THR A 236 -13.23 -2.21 -11.20
C THR A 236 -14.31 -3.17 -10.70
N LEU A 237 -15.56 -2.70 -10.59
CA LEU A 237 -16.70 -3.53 -10.20
C LEU A 237 -17.24 -4.44 -11.33
N SER A 238 -16.77 -4.24 -12.58
CA SER A 238 -17.19 -5.02 -13.75
C SER A 238 -15.98 -5.59 -14.47
N PRO A 239 -15.69 -6.90 -14.36
CA PRO A 239 -14.52 -7.53 -14.98
C PRO A 239 -14.39 -7.26 -16.47
N ARG A 240 -15.50 -7.30 -17.22
CA ARG A 240 -15.49 -7.04 -18.67
C ARG A 240 -15.12 -5.60 -19.00
N ARG A 241 -15.75 -4.62 -18.31
CA ARG A 241 -15.41 -3.20 -18.51
C ARG A 241 -13.98 -2.91 -18.08
N PHE A 242 -13.53 -3.55 -17.02
CA PHE A 242 -12.14 -3.42 -16.57
C PHE A 242 -11.16 -3.92 -17.63
N ALA A 243 -11.39 -5.11 -18.20
CA ALA A 243 -10.56 -5.64 -19.28
C ALA A 243 -10.57 -4.74 -20.54
N GLU A 244 -11.72 -4.15 -20.88
CA GLU A 244 -11.84 -3.17 -21.99
C GLU A 244 -11.00 -1.91 -21.71
N GLU A 245 -11.04 -1.36 -20.48
CA GLU A 245 -10.24 -0.19 -20.12
C GLU A 245 -8.73 -0.50 -20.11
N LEU A 246 -8.31 -1.68 -19.65
CA LEU A 246 -6.91 -2.10 -19.74
C LEU A 246 -6.41 -2.09 -21.19
N ARG A 247 -7.21 -2.64 -22.11
CA ARG A 247 -6.88 -2.67 -23.56
C ARG A 247 -6.92 -1.27 -24.17
N ARG A 248 -7.96 -0.46 -23.86
CA ARG A 248 -8.15 0.91 -24.37
C ARG A 248 -6.97 1.80 -23.99
N HIS A 249 -6.54 1.75 -22.74
CA HIS A 249 -5.42 2.54 -22.23
C HIS A 249 -4.06 1.90 -22.49
N LYS A 250 -4.02 0.69 -23.05
CA LYS A 250 -2.79 -0.08 -23.31
C LYS A 250 -1.95 -0.19 -22.02
N ILE A 251 -2.61 -0.56 -20.92
CA ILE A 251 -1.92 -0.75 -19.64
C ILE A 251 -0.86 -1.83 -19.80
N SER A 252 0.39 -1.49 -19.47
CA SER A 252 1.52 -2.41 -19.52
C SER A 252 1.86 -3.04 -18.19
N MET A 253 1.56 -2.32 -17.10
CA MET A 253 1.85 -2.78 -15.75
C MET A 253 0.73 -2.42 -14.78
N MET A 254 0.49 -3.29 -13.81
CA MET A 254 -0.32 -2.96 -12.63
C MET A 254 -0.11 -3.93 -11.47
N PHE A 255 -0.60 -3.51 -10.31
CA PHE A 255 -0.84 -4.36 -9.14
C PHE A 255 -2.34 -4.62 -9.00
N LEU A 256 -2.71 -5.84 -8.59
CA LEU A 256 -4.06 -6.19 -8.17
C LEU A 256 -4.05 -6.91 -6.83
N THR A 257 -5.03 -6.60 -5.99
CA THR A 257 -5.31 -7.48 -4.84
C THR A 257 -5.76 -8.84 -5.32
N THR A 258 -5.44 -9.89 -4.58
CA THR A 258 -5.85 -11.27 -4.90
C THR A 258 -7.35 -11.39 -5.15
N ALA A 259 -8.17 -10.73 -4.33
CA ALA A 259 -9.63 -10.77 -4.49
C ALA A 259 -10.10 -10.18 -5.82
N LEU A 260 -9.57 -9.01 -6.22
CA LEU A 260 -9.94 -8.39 -7.50
C LEU A 260 -9.41 -9.21 -8.67
N PHE A 261 -8.19 -9.72 -8.58
CA PHE A 261 -7.61 -10.63 -9.58
C PHE A 261 -8.48 -11.87 -9.77
N ASN A 262 -8.89 -12.55 -8.68
CA ASN A 262 -9.71 -13.75 -8.75
C ASN A 262 -11.06 -13.48 -9.43
N GLN A 263 -11.69 -12.33 -9.10
CA GLN A 263 -12.95 -11.93 -9.73
C GLN A 263 -12.80 -11.77 -11.25
N ILE A 264 -11.72 -11.11 -11.70
CA ILE A 264 -11.47 -10.89 -13.12
C ILE A 264 -11.09 -12.21 -13.81
N ALA A 265 -10.20 -13.01 -13.20
CA ALA A 265 -9.72 -14.28 -13.75
C ALA A 265 -10.84 -15.30 -14.02
N ARG A 266 -11.87 -15.32 -13.14
CA ARG A 266 -13.05 -16.21 -13.32
C ARG A 266 -13.93 -15.80 -14.52
N ASP A 267 -14.08 -14.50 -14.78
CA ASP A 267 -14.98 -13.97 -15.80
C ASP A 267 -14.29 -13.70 -17.14
N VAL A 268 -13.04 -13.22 -17.11
CA VAL A 268 -12.27 -12.76 -18.27
C VAL A 268 -10.79 -13.14 -18.08
N PRO A 269 -10.42 -14.42 -18.13
CA PRO A 269 -9.07 -14.88 -17.83
C PRO A 269 -7.99 -14.32 -18.78
N ASP A 270 -8.36 -13.90 -19.98
CA ASP A 270 -7.48 -13.27 -20.97
C ASP A 270 -7.36 -11.73 -20.81
N ALA A 271 -7.93 -11.17 -19.76
CA ALA A 271 -7.92 -9.71 -19.53
C ALA A 271 -6.51 -9.10 -19.51
N PHE A 272 -5.53 -9.90 -19.12
CA PHE A 272 -4.16 -9.47 -18.88
C PHE A 272 -3.16 -9.81 -20.01
N ALA A 273 -3.62 -10.46 -21.07
CA ALA A 273 -2.77 -11.02 -22.14
C ALA A 273 -1.89 -9.99 -22.87
N THR A 274 -2.26 -8.72 -22.86
CA THR A 274 -1.50 -7.64 -23.51
C THR A 274 -0.55 -6.89 -22.58
N MET A 275 -0.51 -7.28 -21.31
CA MET A 275 0.32 -6.62 -20.31
C MET A 275 1.73 -7.18 -20.29
N ARG A 276 2.69 -6.31 -20.06
CA ARG A 276 4.08 -6.68 -19.83
C ARG A 276 4.26 -7.30 -18.42
N GLN A 277 3.60 -6.71 -17.41
CA GLN A 277 3.70 -7.22 -16.05
C GLN A 277 2.41 -7.04 -15.25
N LEU A 278 1.98 -8.11 -14.62
CA LEU A 278 0.93 -8.10 -13.61
C LEU A 278 1.50 -8.62 -12.29
N MET A 279 1.38 -7.83 -11.23
CA MET A 279 1.65 -8.27 -9.88
C MET A 279 0.36 -8.47 -9.13
N VAL A 280 0.22 -9.60 -8.48
CA VAL A 280 -0.95 -9.96 -7.66
C VAL A 280 -0.49 -10.22 -6.24
N GLY A 281 -1.23 -9.78 -5.25
CA GLY A 281 -0.84 -9.98 -3.85
C GLY A 281 -1.85 -9.46 -2.85
N GLY A 282 -1.39 -9.36 -1.60
CA GLY A 282 -2.23 -8.95 -0.48
C GLY A 282 -2.83 -10.11 0.29
N GLU A 283 -3.11 -11.24 -0.37
CA GLU A 283 -3.57 -12.51 0.22
C GLU A 283 -2.91 -13.69 -0.48
N ALA A 284 -3.06 -14.91 0.07
CA ALA A 284 -2.62 -16.11 -0.63
C ALA A 284 -3.35 -16.23 -1.98
N LEU A 285 -2.60 -16.53 -3.05
CA LEU A 285 -3.17 -16.64 -4.39
C LEU A 285 -4.00 -17.92 -4.53
N ASP A 286 -5.12 -17.80 -5.22
CA ASP A 286 -5.94 -18.94 -5.63
C ASP A 286 -5.29 -19.65 -6.81
N VAL A 287 -4.90 -20.92 -6.58
CA VAL A 287 -4.19 -21.75 -7.59
C VAL A 287 -5.04 -21.96 -8.84
N GLY A 288 -6.37 -22.10 -8.68
CA GLY A 288 -7.31 -22.28 -9.79
C GLY A 288 -7.37 -21.05 -10.69
N CYS A 289 -7.55 -19.86 -10.08
CA CYS A 289 -7.58 -18.59 -10.82
C CYS A 289 -6.25 -18.32 -11.55
N ILE A 290 -5.11 -18.63 -10.91
CA ILE A 290 -3.80 -18.50 -11.56
C ILE A 290 -3.68 -19.45 -12.76
N LYS A 291 -4.10 -20.72 -12.62
CA LYS A 291 -4.10 -21.70 -13.74
C LYS A 291 -4.97 -21.21 -14.90
N GLU A 292 -6.14 -20.68 -14.64
CA GLU A 292 -7.02 -20.13 -15.68
C GLU A 292 -6.35 -19.00 -16.48
N VAL A 293 -5.70 -18.05 -15.81
CA VAL A 293 -4.98 -16.96 -16.48
C VAL A 293 -3.78 -17.49 -17.27
N VAL A 294 -2.97 -18.38 -16.68
CA VAL A 294 -1.80 -18.97 -17.35
C VAL A 294 -2.21 -19.76 -18.61
N LEU A 295 -3.37 -20.40 -18.59
CA LEU A 295 -3.87 -21.20 -19.72
C LEU A 295 -4.46 -20.35 -20.85
N HIS A 296 -5.17 -19.26 -20.52
CA HIS A 296 -5.99 -18.53 -21.49
C HIS A 296 -5.39 -17.23 -22.02
N GLY A 297 -4.38 -16.67 -21.36
CA GLY A 297 -3.72 -15.45 -21.82
C GLY A 297 -2.96 -14.75 -20.69
N PRO A 298 -1.81 -15.29 -20.26
CA PRO A 298 -1.01 -14.65 -19.23
C PRO A 298 -0.39 -13.35 -19.74
N PRO A 299 -0.09 -12.40 -18.85
CA PRO A 299 0.83 -11.31 -19.16
C PRO A 299 2.24 -11.90 -19.43
N GLU A 300 3.15 -11.10 -20.01
CA GLU A 300 4.54 -11.54 -20.20
C GLU A 300 5.19 -11.96 -18.88
N ARG A 301 4.85 -11.28 -17.78
CA ARG A 301 5.30 -11.59 -16.42
C ARG A 301 4.13 -11.53 -15.44
N LEU A 302 3.79 -12.68 -14.87
CA LEU A 302 2.83 -12.78 -13.78
C LEU A 302 3.59 -13.01 -12.46
N LEU A 303 3.40 -12.14 -11.48
CA LEU A 303 4.13 -12.22 -10.21
C LEU A 303 3.18 -12.30 -9.02
N ASN A 304 3.55 -13.13 -8.04
CA ASN A 304 3.00 -13.06 -6.69
C ASN A 304 3.86 -12.11 -5.86
N GLY A 305 3.29 -11.00 -5.41
CA GLY A 305 3.94 -10.00 -4.57
C GLY A 305 3.50 -10.14 -3.11
N TYR A 306 4.46 -10.25 -2.19
CA TYR A 306 4.20 -10.28 -0.76
C TYR A 306 4.98 -9.19 -0.04
N GLY A 307 4.34 -8.53 0.91
CA GLY A 307 4.95 -7.62 1.86
C GLY A 307 3.92 -7.02 2.81
N PRO A 308 4.32 -6.69 4.05
CA PRO A 308 3.54 -5.87 4.95
C PRO A 308 3.86 -4.38 4.73
N THR A 309 2.95 -3.50 5.11
CA THR A 309 3.13 -2.04 5.06
C THR A 309 4.39 -1.58 5.81
N GLU A 310 4.75 -2.28 6.87
CA GLU A 310 5.96 -2.05 7.68
C GLU A 310 7.29 -2.36 6.94
N SER A 311 7.20 -2.97 5.75
CA SER A 311 8.34 -3.17 4.83
C SER A 311 8.10 -2.53 3.45
N THR A 312 7.30 -1.50 3.40
CA THR A 312 7.02 -0.66 2.23
C THR A 312 6.61 -1.48 1.01
N THR A 313 5.35 -1.90 1.00
CA THR A 313 4.62 -2.56 -0.08
C THR A 313 5.08 -4.00 -0.35
N PHE A 314 6.23 -4.21 -1.02
CA PHE A 314 6.72 -5.55 -1.36
C PHE A 314 8.05 -5.84 -0.68
N ALA A 315 8.16 -7.06 -0.16
CA ALA A 315 9.37 -7.62 0.43
C ALA A 315 9.89 -8.83 -0.37
N THR A 316 8.98 -9.60 -0.97
CA THR A 316 9.33 -10.73 -1.83
C THR A 316 8.47 -10.75 -3.09
N ALA A 317 8.98 -11.37 -4.16
CA ALA A 317 8.27 -11.59 -5.40
C ALA A 317 8.57 -12.99 -5.95
N TYR A 318 7.53 -13.64 -6.50
CA TYR A 318 7.62 -14.94 -7.18
C TYR A 318 7.12 -14.80 -8.62
N LEU A 319 7.97 -15.11 -9.59
CA LEU A 319 7.57 -15.17 -10.99
C LEU A 319 6.84 -16.49 -11.25
N ILE A 320 5.62 -16.41 -11.77
CA ILE A 320 4.75 -17.55 -12.05
C ILE A 320 4.82 -17.86 -13.54
N ASP A 321 5.75 -18.74 -13.94
CA ASP A 321 5.88 -19.20 -15.32
C ASP A 321 4.95 -20.38 -15.60
N SER A 322 4.72 -21.22 -14.60
CA SER A 322 3.84 -22.37 -14.67
C SER A 322 3.33 -22.76 -13.29
N VAL A 323 2.24 -23.48 -13.25
CA VAL A 323 1.65 -24.01 -12.00
C VAL A 323 1.53 -25.53 -12.09
N PRO A 324 2.24 -26.31 -11.25
CA PRO A 324 2.12 -27.77 -11.21
C PRO A 324 0.67 -28.22 -10.97
N ASP A 325 0.30 -29.39 -11.50
CA ASP A 325 -1.07 -29.91 -11.35
C ASP A 325 -1.45 -30.18 -9.89
N ASP A 326 -0.50 -30.62 -9.10
CA ASP A 326 -0.64 -30.93 -7.68
C ASP A 326 -0.35 -29.72 -6.75
N ALA A 327 -0.07 -28.53 -7.31
CA ALA A 327 0.18 -27.33 -6.53
C ALA A 327 -1.03 -27.00 -5.63
N ARG A 328 -0.77 -26.77 -4.34
CA ARG A 328 -1.77 -26.35 -3.36
C ARG A 328 -1.63 -24.88 -2.95
N THR A 329 -0.46 -24.31 -3.17
CA THR A 329 -0.11 -22.92 -2.85
C THR A 329 0.77 -22.35 -3.96
N ILE A 330 0.78 -21.04 -4.08
CA ILE A 330 1.77 -20.31 -4.89
C ILE A 330 2.79 -19.70 -3.93
N PRO A 331 4.09 -19.97 -4.09
CA PRO A 331 5.12 -19.37 -3.24
C PRO A 331 5.04 -17.84 -3.24
N ILE A 332 5.49 -17.20 -2.14
CA ILE A 332 5.68 -15.75 -2.08
C ILE A 332 7.05 -15.32 -2.63
N GLY A 333 7.87 -16.28 -3.05
CA GLY A 333 9.09 -16.05 -3.79
C GLY A 333 10.31 -15.73 -2.94
N ARG A 334 11.20 -14.91 -3.49
CA ARG A 334 12.45 -14.50 -2.88
C ARG A 334 12.43 -13.02 -2.56
N ALA A 335 13.32 -12.59 -1.67
CA ALA A 335 13.50 -11.19 -1.34
C ALA A 335 13.77 -10.33 -2.60
N ILE A 336 13.13 -9.17 -2.64
CA ILE A 336 13.46 -8.15 -3.64
C ILE A 336 14.77 -7.46 -3.26
N SER A 337 15.36 -6.69 -4.18
CA SER A 337 16.62 -5.98 -3.95
C SER A 337 16.58 -5.14 -2.66
N ASN A 338 17.70 -5.09 -1.95
CA ASN A 338 17.88 -4.34 -0.71
C ASN A 338 16.89 -4.71 0.41
N THR A 339 16.43 -5.98 0.38
CA THR A 339 15.51 -6.58 1.37
C THR A 339 16.10 -7.91 1.83
N GLN A 340 16.00 -8.17 3.11
CA GLN A 340 16.45 -9.42 3.71
C GLN A 340 15.24 -10.20 4.25
N THR A 341 15.24 -11.51 4.06
CA THR A 341 14.21 -12.40 4.59
C THR A 341 14.84 -13.46 5.48
N PHE A 342 14.29 -13.65 6.66
CA PHE A 342 14.75 -14.67 7.61
C PHE A 342 13.56 -15.48 8.10
N ILE A 343 13.74 -16.80 8.17
CA ILE A 343 12.76 -17.70 8.81
C ILE A 343 13.42 -18.25 10.08
N LEU A 344 12.89 -17.83 11.23
CA LEU A 344 13.55 -17.99 12.52
C LEU A 344 12.69 -18.77 13.51
N ASP A 345 13.37 -19.42 14.47
CA ASP A 345 12.74 -19.98 15.64
C ASP A 345 12.47 -18.92 16.76
N LYS A 346 11.89 -19.35 17.87
CA LYS A 346 11.62 -18.48 19.04
C LYS A 346 12.87 -17.87 19.69
N HIS A 347 14.08 -18.35 19.36
CA HIS A 347 15.36 -17.87 19.86
C HIS A 347 16.11 -17.02 18.80
N LEU A 348 15.41 -16.58 17.75
CA LEU A 348 15.98 -15.85 16.61
C LEU A 348 17.10 -16.62 15.89
N LYS A 349 17.03 -17.96 15.85
CA LYS A 349 17.96 -18.78 15.07
C LYS A 349 17.29 -19.25 13.78
N PRO A 350 18.03 -19.27 12.65
CA PRO A 350 17.50 -19.77 11.39
C PRO A 350 17.04 -21.23 11.53
N VAL A 351 15.85 -21.51 10.99
CA VAL A 351 15.37 -22.89 10.88
C VAL A 351 15.92 -23.56 9.61
N PRO A 352 16.05 -24.91 9.56
CA PRO A 352 16.46 -25.60 8.37
C PRO A 352 15.47 -25.40 7.19
N ILE A 353 15.96 -25.60 5.95
CA ILE A 353 15.12 -25.61 4.74
C ILE A 353 13.98 -26.62 4.90
N GLY A 354 12.78 -26.23 4.51
CA GLY A 354 11.54 -27.02 4.64
C GLY A 354 10.89 -26.97 6.02
N VAL A 355 11.58 -26.46 7.05
CA VAL A 355 11.02 -26.33 8.42
C VAL A 355 10.29 -24.99 8.58
N PRO A 356 9.02 -25.00 9.05
CA PRO A 356 8.30 -23.77 9.35
C PRO A 356 8.93 -22.96 10.49
N GLY A 357 8.93 -21.63 10.33
CA GLY A 357 9.37 -20.69 11.36
C GLY A 357 8.71 -19.32 11.18
N ASP A 358 9.05 -18.39 12.05
CA ASP A 358 8.58 -17.01 11.97
C ASP A 358 9.30 -16.25 10.85
N LEU A 359 8.55 -15.59 9.99
CA LEU A 359 9.11 -14.74 8.95
C LEU A 359 9.49 -13.37 9.52
N TYR A 360 10.74 -12.98 9.32
CA TYR A 360 11.28 -11.66 9.63
C TYR A 360 11.80 -11.00 8.36
N LEU A 361 11.65 -9.68 8.29
CA LEU A 361 12.12 -8.86 7.18
C LEU A 361 13.15 -7.84 7.66
N GLY A 362 14.19 -7.62 6.87
CA GLY A 362 15.22 -6.61 7.09
C GLY A 362 15.48 -5.78 5.84
N GLY A 363 16.39 -4.82 5.95
CA GLY A 363 16.84 -3.99 4.83
C GLY A 363 16.14 -2.63 4.76
N ASP A 364 16.41 -1.91 3.66
CA ASP A 364 16.06 -0.49 3.50
C ASP A 364 14.58 -0.20 3.30
N GLY A 365 13.77 -1.24 3.08
CA GLY A 365 12.31 -1.12 2.98
C GLY A 365 11.59 -1.00 4.32
N LEU A 366 12.27 -1.16 5.45
CA LEU A 366 11.62 -1.09 6.77
C LEU A 366 11.11 0.32 7.07
N ALA A 367 9.88 0.37 7.57
CA ALA A 367 9.32 1.60 8.13
C ALA A 367 10.17 2.09 9.31
N ARG A 368 10.12 3.40 9.55
CA ARG A 368 10.85 4.02 10.65
C ARG A 368 10.30 3.55 12.00
N GLU A 369 8.99 3.60 12.15
CA GLU A 369 8.30 3.27 13.41
C GLU A 369 6.78 3.15 13.21
N TYR A 370 6.08 2.70 14.25
CA TYR A 370 4.68 2.99 14.44
C TYR A 370 4.53 4.33 15.13
N LEU A 371 3.85 5.26 14.48
CA LEU A 371 3.69 6.65 14.95
C LEU A 371 3.13 6.68 16.37
N ASN A 372 3.82 7.40 17.28
CA ASN A 372 3.44 7.54 18.70
C ASN A 372 3.26 6.22 19.47
N ARG A 373 3.89 5.12 19.04
CA ARG A 373 3.78 3.78 19.67
C ARG A 373 5.16 3.15 19.88
N VAL A 374 5.94 3.72 20.79
CA VAL A 374 7.35 3.33 21.03
C VAL A 374 7.46 1.87 21.48
N GLU A 375 6.62 1.43 22.43
CA GLU A 375 6.64 0.06 22.92
C GLU A 375 6.32 -0.94 21.80
N LEU A 376 5.27 -0.70 21.02
CA LEU A 376 4.90 -1.55 19.89
C LEU A 376 5.99 -1.54 18.81
N THR A 377 6.64 -0.41 18.57
CA THR A 377 7.76 -0.31 17.62
C THR A 377 8.90 -1.22 18.08
N ASN A 378 9.29 -1.15 19.35
CA ASN A 378 10.36 -1.98 19.90
C ASN A 378 10.01 -3.48 19.95
N GLU A 379 8.72 -3.83 20.12
CA GLU A 379 8.24 -5.21 20.06
C GLU A 379 8.33 -5.82 18.66
N LYS A 380 7.98 -5.03 17.64
CA LYS A 380 7.88 -5.51 16.25
C LYS A 380 9.15 -5.31 15.44
N PHE A 381 9.92 -4.24 15.71
CA PHE A 381 11.19 -3.95 15.05
C PHE A 381 12.33 -4.29 16.03
N VAL A 382 12.77 -5.53 15.98
CA VAL A 382 13.82 -6.05 16.86
C VAL A 382 15.22 -5.83 16.28
N ALA A 383 16.27 -5.82 17.11
CA ALA A 383 17.63 -5.74 16.64
C ALA A 383 17.99 -6.94 15.74
N ASN A 384 18.69 -6.70 14.63
CA ASN A 384 19.26 -7.75 13.80
C ASN A 384 20.41 -8.44 14.56
N PRO A 385 20.32 -9.75 14.89
CA PRO A 385 21.36 -10.41 15.67
C PRO A 385 22.68 -10.64 14.92
N TRP A 386 22.67 -10.44 13.59
CA TRP A 386 23.86 -10.66 12.74
C TRP A 386 24.53 -9.38 12.28
N THR A 387 23.80 -8.25 12.24
CA THR A 387 24.31 -6.97 11.75
C THR A 387 24.00 -5.86 12.77
N ALA A 388 25.05 -5.35 13.40
CA ALA A 388 24.90 -4.29 14.40
C ALA A 388 24.31 -3.01 13.78
N GLY A 389 23.33 -2.43 14.47
CA GLY A 389 22.65 -1.20 14.03
C GLY A 389 21.47 -1.42 13.08
N GLU A 390 21.32 -2.62 12.51
CA GLU A 390 20.16 -2.96 11.70
C GLU A 390 19.00 -3.52 12.54
N ARG A 391 17.81 -3.49 11.95
CA ARG A 391 16.59 -4.00 12.57
C ARG A 391 15.95 -5.06 11.69
N LEU A 392 15.17 -5.95 12.33
CA LEU A 392 14.29 -6.89 11.67
C LEU A 392 12.84 -6.60 12.08
N TYR A 393 11.94 -6.59 11.12
CA TYR A 393 10.51 -6.54 11.37
C TYR A 393 9.94 -7.94 11.54
N LYS A 394 9.28 -8.20 12.67
CA LYS A 394 8.57 -9.44 12.96
C LYS A 394 7.18 -9.40 12.34
N THR A 395 6.98 -10.12 11.22
CA THR A 395 5.74 -10.04 10.43
C THR A 395 4.50 -10.63 11.13
N GLY A 396 4.70 -11.62 12.00
CA GLY A 396 3.64 -12.46 12.54
C GLY A 396 3.22 -13.61 11.60
N ASP A 397 3.82 -13.69 10.43
CA ASP A 397 3.59 -14.75 9.45
C ASP A 397 4.50 -15.95 9.72
N VAL A 398 3.98 -17.15 9.43
CA VAL A 398 4.71 -18.42 9.43
C VAL A 398 5.01 -18.81 8.00
N ALA A 399 6.26 -19.12 7.72
CA ALA A 399 6.73 -19.49 6.39
C ALA A 399 7.81 -20.58 6.46
N ARG A 400 8.18 -21.15 5.31
CA ARG A 400 9.34 -22.01 5.17
C ARG A 400 10.08 -21.73 3.88
N PHE A 401 11.39 -21.93 3.88
CA PHE A 401 12.16 -21.97 2.63
C PHE A 401 11.93 -23.28 1.90
N LEU A 402 11.71 -23.19 0.60
CA LEU A 402 11.76 -24.32 -0.31
C LEU A 402 13.22 -24.61 -0.71
N PRO A 403 13.52 -25.84 -1.23
CA PRO A 403 14.88 -26.22 -1.62
C PRO A 403 15.54 -25.29 -2.66
N ASP A 404 14.74 -24.64 -3.48
CA ASP A 404 15.17 -23.69 -4.50
C ASP A 404 15.38 -22.27 -3.99
N GLY A 405 15.12 -22.00 -2.69
CA GLY A 405 15.26 -20.69 -2.06
C GLY A 405 14.01 -19.80 -2.13
N ASN A 406 12.94 -20.25 -2.78
CA ASN A 406 11.65 -19.57 -2.67
C ASN A 406 11.06 -19.76 -1.28
N ILE A 407 10.21 -18.84 -0.87
CA ILE A 407 9.51 -18.86 0.41
C ILE A 407 8.06 -19.27 0.16
N GLU A 408 7.60 -20.26 0.92
CA GLU A 408 6.20 -20.65 0.98
C GLU A 408 5.56 -20.07 2.24
N PHE A 409 4.47 -19.33 2.07
CA PHE A 409 3.63 -18.83 3.16
C PHE A 409 2.75 -19.98 3.69
N ILE A 410 2.72 -20.16 5.00
CA ILE A 410 1.96 -21.24 5.65
C ILE A 410 0.71 -20.69 6.35
N GLY A 411 0.83 -19.51 6.96
CA GLY A 411 -0.28 -18.90 7.70
C GLY A 411 0.19 -17.81 8.66
N ARG A 412 -0.69 -17.44 9.59
CA ARG A 412 -0.38 -16.47 10.65
C ARG A 412 -0.44 -17.11 12.03
N LYS A 413 0.37 -16.58 12.96
CA LYS A 413 0.32 -16.97 14.38
C LYS A 413 -0.78 -16.26 15.16
N ASP A 414 -1.17 -15.09 14.70
CA ASP A 414 -2.20 -14.24 15.30
C ASP A 414 -3.55 -14.40 14.57
N HIS A 415 -4.58 -13.77 15.10
CA HIS A 415 -5.94 -13.79 14.54
C HIS A 415 -6.18 -12.77 13.43
N GLN A 416 -5.10 -12.11 12.96
CA GLN A 416 -5.19 -11.15 11.86
C GLN A 416 -5.55 -11.85 10.55
N VAL A 417 -6.49 -11.29 9.83
CA VAL A 417 -6.90 -11.79 8.52
C VAL A 417 -6.73 -10.73 7.45
N LYS A 418 -6.58 -11.17 6.21
CA LYS A 418 -6.70 -10.29 5.06
C LYS A 418 -7.98 -10.67 4.32
N ILE A 419 -8.80 -9.67 3.98
CA ILE A 419 -10.06 -9.84 3.25
C ILE A 419 -10.16 -8.73 2.21
N ARG A 420 -10.19 -9.11 0.94
CA ARG A 420 -10.20 -8.18 -0.21
C ARG A 420 -9.04 -7.18 -0.18
N GLY A 421 -7.88 -7.62 0.31
CA GLY A 421 -6.69 -6.80 0.48
C GLY A 421 -6.65 -5.96 1.76
N PHE A 422 -7.77 -5.82 2.49
CA PHE A 422 -7.78 -5.13 3.79
C PHE A 422 -7.16 -5.99 4.87
N ARG A 423 -6.24 -5.41 5.63
CA ARG A 423 -5.66 -6.01 6.82
C ARG A 423 -6.62 -5.78 7.98
N ILE A 424 -7.18 -6.84 8.53
CA ILE A 424 -8.24 -6.80 9.53
C ILE A 424 -7.77 -7.53 10.79
N GLU A 425 -7.80 -6.82 11.90
CA GLU A 425 -7.66 -7.41 13.23
C GLU A 425 -9.06 -7.76 13.73
N LEU A 426 -9.35 -9.04 13.91
CA LEU A 426 -10.68 -9.48 14.37
C LEU A 426 -11.01 -8.87 15.73
N GLY A 427 -10.01 -8.72 16.62
CA GLY A 427 -10.16 -8.07 17.93
C GLY A 427 -10.53 -6.57 17.86
N GLU A 428 -10.22 -5.85 16.76
CA GLU A 428 -10.69 -4.46 16.57
C GLU A 428 -12.21 -4.43 16.39
N ILE A 429 -12.75 -5.36 15.63
CA ILE A 429 -14.19 -5.49 15.40
C ILE A 429 -14.89 -5.97 16.67
N GLU A 430 -14.29 -6.93 17.39
CA GLU A 430 -14.81 -7.42 18.67
C GLU A 430 -14.86 -6.30 19.70
N ALA A 431 -13.82 -5.48 19.82
CA ALA A 431 -13.79 -4.33 20.73
C ALA A 431 -14.88 -3.31 20.39
N ALA A 432 -15.07 -2.97 19.11
CA ALA A 432 -16.12 -2.07 18.68
C ALA A 432 -17.52 -2.63 18.96
N LEU A 433 -17.77 -3.92 18.68
CA LEU A 433 -19.03 -4.58 18.98
C LEU A 433 -19.35 -4.62 20.49
N ALA A 434 -18.31 -4.79 21.34
CA ALA A 434 -18.46 -4.85 22.80
C ALA A 434 -18.85 -3.48 23.40
N GLU A 435 -18.67 -2.37 22.70
CA GLU A 435 -19.14 -1.05 23.12
C GLU A 435 -20.66 -0.90 22.98
N HIS A 436 -21.31 -1.76 22.20
CA HIS A 436 -22.75 -1.68 22.01
C HIS A 436 -23.52 -2.20 23.24
N PRO A 437 -24.51 -1.46 23.78
CA PRO A 437 -25.21 -1.81 25.03
C PRO A 437 -25.88 -3.19 25.04
N PHE A 438 -26.23 -3.72 23.86
CA PHE A 438 -26.89 -5.02 23.71
C PHE A 438 -25.92 -6.20 23.58
N VAL A 439 -24.62 -5.95 23.55
CA VAL A 439 -23.60 -7.01 23.41
C VAL A 439 -22.99 -7.32 24.79
N ALA A 440 -23.22 -8.52 25.29
CA ALA A 440 -22.58 -9.01 26.52
C ALA A 440 -21.21 -9.63 26.23
N GLU A 441 -21.14 -10.45 25.18
CA GLU A 441 -19.93 -11.11 24.71
C GLU A 441 -19.99 -11.21 23.18
N CYS A 442 -18.85 -11.11 22.51
CA CYS A 442 -18.78 -11.31 21.05
C CYS A 442 -17.51 -12.03 20.63
N LEU A 443 -17.59 -12.70 19.48
CA LEU A 443 -16.48 -13.33 18.77
C LEU A 443 -16.64 -13.06 17.29
N VAL A 444 -15.59 -12.61 16.63
CA VAL A 444 -15.57 -12.42 15.18
C VAL A 444 -14.67 -13.47 14.54
N ASN A 445 -15.13 -14.08 13.46
CA ASN A 445 -14.36 -15.05 12.71
C ASN A 445 -14.43 -14.78 11.21
N ALA A 446 -13.36 -15.10 10.48
CA ALA A 446 -13.31 -15.07 9.03
C ALA A 446 -13.60 -16.47 8.49
N VAL A 447 -14.67 -16.59 7.74
CA VAL A 447 -15.13 -17.88 7.17
C VAL A 447 -15.02 -17.82 5.66
N ALA A 448 -14.33 -18.79 5.05
CA ALA A 448 -14.27 -18.94 3.61
C ALA A 448 -15.58 -19.52 3.07
N ASP A 449 -16.06 -19.00 1.94
CA ASP A 449 -17.17 -19.60 1.19
C ASP A 449 -16.70 -20.77 0.31
N GLU A 450 -17.58 -21.31 -0.50
CA GLU A 450 -17.28 -22.43 -1.41
C GLU A 450 -16.23 -22.08 -2.49
N TYR A 451 -15.99 -20.80 -2.74
CA TYR A 451 -14.99 -20.28 -3.68
C TYR A 451 -13.68 -19.86 -3.00
N GLY A 452 -13.60 -20.02 -1.65
CA GLY A 452 -12.44 -19.61 -0.87
C GLY A 452 -12.41 -18.12 -0.49
N ASP A 453 -13.42 -17.34 -0.91
CA ASP A 453 -13.51 -15.92 -0.56
C ASP A 453 -13.96 -15.77 0.90
N LYS A 454 -13.16 -15.00 1.68
CA LYS A 454 -13.43 -14.81 3.11
C LYS A 454 -14.48 -13.75 3.37
N ARG A 455 -15.34 -14.02 4.35
CA ARG A 455 -16.29 -13.06 4.93
C ARG A 455 -16.22 -13.08 6.45
N LEU A 456 -16.49 -11.93 7.06
CA LEU A 456 -16.54 -11.82 8.51
C LEU A 456 -17.92 -12.27 9.01
N ILE A 457 -17.90 -13.06 10.07
CA ILE A 457 -19.09 -13.47 10.79
C ILE A 457 -18.90 -13.13 12.26
N ALA A 458 -19.77 -12.27 12.80
CA ALA A 458 -19.80 -11.94 14.20
C ALA A 458 -20.83 -12.82 14.93
N TYR A 459 -20.42 -13.44 15.99
CA TYR A 459 -21.27 -14.15 16.97
C TYR A 459 -21.33 -13.29 18.21
N PHE A 460 -22.51 -13.08 18.77
CA PHE A 460 -22.64 -12.29 19.99
C PHE A 460 -23.70 -12.86 20.93
N VAL A 461 -23.53 -12.60 22.21
CA VAL A 461 -24.52 -12.87 23.25
C VAL A 461 -25.24 -11.55 23.56
N SER A 462 -26.56 -11.55 23.41
CA SER A 462 -27.36 -10.35 23.70
C SER A 462 -27.63 -10.22 25.21
N THR A 463 -27.56 -8.98 25.72
CA THR A 463 -27.99 -8.64 27.09
C THR A 463 -29.52 -8.59 27.25
N VAL A 464 -30.28 -8.57 26.15
CA VAL A 464 -31.75 -8.50 26.09
C VAL A 464 -32.31 -9.66 25.27
N MET A 465 -33.49 -10.16 25.66
CA MET A 465 -34.09 -11.36 25.07
C MET A 465 -34.90 -11.11 23.77
N ASP A 466 -34.66 -10.05 23.02
CA ASP A 466 -35.48 -9.70 21.84
C ASP A 466 -34.70 -9.91 20.51
N GLU A 467 -35.37 -10.47 19.48
CA GLU A 467 -34.74 -10.93 18.22
C GLU A 467 -34.30 -9.80 17.24
N ALA A 468 -34.46 -8.54 17.59
CA ALA A 468 -34.41 -7.41 16.63
C ALA A 468 -33.01 -6.81 16.36
N HIS A 469 -31.92 -7.32 16.92
CA HIS A 469 -30.70 -6.53 17.08
C HIS A 469 -29.59 -6.68 16.02
N ALA A 470 -29.69 -7.62 15.08
CA ALA A 470 -28.66 -7.78 14.05
C ALA A 470 -28.59 -6.61 13.04
N GLY A 471 -29.71 -5.93 12.83
CA GLY A 471 -29.80 -4.70 12.01
C GLY A 471 -29.12 -3.52 12.71
N ASP A 472 -29.49 -3.30 13.98
CA ASP A 472 -28.97 -2.21 14.80
C ASP A 472 -27.44 -2.29 14.98
N LEU A 473 -26.90 -3.53 15.13
CA LEU A 473 -25.47 -3.76 15.21
C LEU A 473 -24.73 -3.48 13.89
N ARG A 474 -25.37 -3.70 12.73
CA ARG A 474 -24.78 -3.34 11.44
C ARG A 474 -24.73 -1.84 11.22
N ASP A 475 -25.74 -1.12 11.69
CA ASP A 475 -25.81 0.33 11.58
C ASP A 475 -24.88 1.03 12.58
N PHE A 476 -24.56 0.34 13.69
CA PHE A 476 -23.58 0.80 14.70
C PHE A 476 -22.13 0.62 14.22
N MET A 477 -21.82 -0.45 13.48
CA MET A 477 -20.48 -0.77 12.96
C MET A 477 -20.10 0.02 11.71
#